data_a6b43df7d24b40c74e1373bc2c0d4d91
#
_entry.id   a6b43df7d24b40c74e1373bc2c0d4d91
#
_cell.length_a   1.000
_cell.length_b   1.000
_cell.length_c   1.000
_cell.angle_alpha   90.00
_cell.angle_beta   90.00
_cell.angle_gamma   90.00
#
_symmetry.space_group_name_H-M   'P 1'
#
loop_
_entity.id
_entity.type
_entity.pdbx_description
1 polymer ?
#
loop_
_entity_poly.entity_id
_entity_poly.type
_entity_poly.pdbx_seq_one_letter_code
_entity_poly.pdbx_strand_id
1 'polypeptide(L)'
;MADATVIDGKAFSEILVQQIAQEAQKIADAIGRPPALAVVLVGEDPASAVYVRNKIERTTKAGMRSIEHRLPATTDQETLLALIAEMNADDEIDGILVQLPLPDQIDEDSVINAIAPEKDVDGFHVVNAGLLATGQESLVPCTPYGCLLLLRDHLGSLSGLNAVVVGRSNIVGKPMAQLLLRESCTVTIAHSRTKDLPEVCARADILVAAVGRPEMITGDYVKPGATVIDVGINRVAAPERGEGKFRLTGDVDYTSAAEKAGAITPVPGGVGPMTIACLLRNTAVAAARRFGVSIGDI
;
A
#
# COMPACT_ATOMS: atom_id res chain seq x y z
N MET A 1 -11.49 -26.72 -15.51
CA MET A 1 -11.99 -25.43 -14.98
C MET A 1 -11.24 -24.35 -15.73
N ALA A 2 -11.80 -23.19 -16.00
CA ALA A 2 -11.04 -22.09 -16.63
C ALA A 2 -9.98 -21.64 -15.63
N ASP A 3 -8.80 -21.28 -16.12
CA ASP A 3 -7.74 -20.69 -15.28
C ASP A 3 -8.24 -19.38 -14.68
N ALA A 4 -7.84 -19.08 -13.44
CA ALA A 4 -8.19 -17.82 -12.80
C ALA A 4 -7.74 -16.60 -13.61
N THR A 5 -8.58 -15.58 -13.70
CA THR A 5 -8.19 -14.31 -14.32
C THR A 5 -7.05 -13.66 -13.53
N VAL A 6 -5.97 -13.28 -14.20
CA VAL A 6 -4.86 -12.56 -13.58
C VAL A 6 -5.24 -11.09 -13.40
N ILE A 7 -5.21 -10.59 -12.16
CA ILE A 7 -5.38 -9.17 -11.87
C ILE A 7 -4.01 -8.49 -11.98
N ASP A 8 -3.73 -7.86 -13.13
CA ASP A 8 -2.45 -7.23 -13.44
C ASP A 8 -2.33 -5.83 -12.80
N GLY A 9 -1.85 -5.81 -11.55
CA GLY A 9 -1.64 -4.56 -10.84
C GLY A 9 -0.51 -3.70 -11.42
N LYS A 10 0.45 -4.31 -12.14
CA LYS A 10 1.50 -3.55 -12.83
C LYS A 10 0.90 -2.72 -13.96
N ALA A 11 0.11 -3.33 -14.84
CA ALA A 11 -0.55 -2.62 -15.94
C ALA A 11 -1.48 -1.53 -15.40
N PHE A 12 -2.29 -1.83 -14.38
CA PHE A 12 -3.18 -0.86 -13.77
C PHE A 12 -2.40 0.31 -13.14
N SER A 13 -1.31 0.03 -12.42
CA SER A 13 -0.48 1.08 -11.81
C SER A 13 0.13 2.05 -12.82
N GLU A 14 0.47 1.57 -14.02
CA GLU A 14 1.02 2.41 -15.09
C GLU A 14 -0.03 3.40 -15.61
N ILE A 15 -1.27 2.96 -15.77
CA ILE A 15 -2.41 3.82 -16.15
C ILE A 15 -2.67 4.86 -15.04
N LEU A 16 -2.75 4.42 -13.79
CA LEU A 16 -2.99 5.30 -12.64
C LEU A 16 -1.89 6.37 -12.52
N VAL A 17 -0.62 6.02 -12.68
CA VAL A 17 0.49 6.99 -12.63
C VAL A 17 0.38 8.02 -13.76
N GLN A 18 -0.09 7.66 -14.95
CA GLN A 18 -0.33 8.63 -16.03
C GLN A 18 -1.46 9.62 -15.68
N GLN A 19 -2.53 9.14 -15.07
CA GLN A 19 -3.63 10.01 -14.59
C GLN A 19 -3.13 10.96 -13.48
N ILE A 20 -2.37 10.43 -12.51
CA ILE A 20 -1.75 11.22 -11.45
C ILE A 20 -0.82 12.29 -12.03
N ALA A 21 -0.03 11.98 -13.05
CA ALA A 21 0.86 12.96 -13.69
C ALA A 21 0.09 14.13 -14.33
N GLN A 22 -1.09 13.87 -14.90
CA GLN A 22 -1.94 14.92 -15.44
C GLN A 22 -2.50 15.83 -14.31
N GLU A 23 -2.92 15.25 -13.19
CA GLU A 23 -3.39 16.03 -12.04
C GLU A 23 -2.24 16.78 -11.36
N ALA A 24 -1.04 16.18 -11.26
CA ALA A 24 0.15 16.85 -10.75
C ALA A 24 0.52 18.10 -11.59
N GLN A 25 0.37 18.03 -12.92
CA GLN A 25 0.58 19.16 -13.80
C GLN A 25 -0.44 20.28 -13.53
N LYS A 26 -1.73 19.94 -13.37
CA LYS A 26 -2.76 20.95 -13.03
C LYS A 26 -2.47 21.64 -11.69
N ILE A 27 -2.02 20.88 -10.70
CA ILE A 27 -1.59 21.42 -9.40
C ILE A 27 -0.40 22.36 -9.63
N ALA A 28 0.61 21.91 -10.38
CA ALA A 28 1.81 22.70 -10.64
C ALA A 28 1.49 24.04 -11.34
N ASP A 29 0.57 24.02 -12.31
CA ASP A 29 0.11 25.23 -13.01
C ASP A 29 -0.64 26.19 -12.06
N ALA A 30 -1.37 25.65 -11.08
CA ALA A 30 -2.15 26.44 -10.14
C ALA A 30 -1.29 27.06 -9.03
N ILE A 31 -0.29 26.34 -8.52
CA ILE A 31 0.52 26.77 -7.36
C ILE A 31 1.92 27.27 -7.72
N GLY A 32 2.31 27.17 -9.00
CA GLY A 32 3.62 27.62 -9.50
C GLY A 32 4.79 26.66 -9.25
N ARG A 33 4.54 25.45 -8.70
CA ARG A 33 5.54 24.40 -8.48
C ARG A 33 4.91 23.02 -8.55
N PRO A 34 5.67 21.96 -8.89
CA PRO A 34 5.14 20.59 -8.81
C PRO A 34 4.91 20.15 -7.36
N PRO A 35 3.95 19.24 -7.11
CA PRO A 35 3.81 18.57 -5.83
C PRO A 35 5.11 17.91 -5.40
N ALA A 36 5.44 17.95 -4.11
CA ALA A 36 6.72 17.48 -3.60
C ALA A 36 6.55 16.39 -2.52
N LEU A 37 7.26 15.27 -2.72
CA LEU A 37 7.35 14.14 -1.80
C LEU A 37 8.73 14.11 -1.15
N ALA A 38 8.79 14.23 0.17
CA ALA A 38 9.97 13.95 0.97
C ALA A 38 9.98 12.48 1.39
N VAL A 39 11.11 11.80 1.14
CA VAL A 39 11.33 10.39 1.50
C VAL A 39 12.52 10.30 2.42
N VAL A 40 12.32 9.77 3.62
CA VAL A 40 13.37 9.55 4.62
C VAL A 40 13.72 8.07 4.68
N LEU A 41 15.01 7.76 4.56
CA LEU A 41 15.55 6.42 4.76
C LEU A 41 16.57 6.47 5.91
N VAL A 42 16.39 5.65 6.92
CA VAL A 42 17.32 5.49 8.04
C VAL A 42 18.00 4.13 7.94
N GLY A 43 19.33 4.16 7.83
CA GLY A 43 20.13 2.94 7.65
C GLY A 43 20.33 2.54 6.19
N GLU A 44 20.93 1.35 6.01
CA GLU A 44 21.37 0.85 4.70
C GLU A 44 20.75 -0.50 4.34
N ASP A 45 19.53 -0.81 4.83
CA ASP A 45 18.86 -2.04 4.44
C ASP A 45 18.68 -2.11 2.92
N PRO A 46 19.24 -3.14 2.25
CA PRO A 46 19.24 -3.22 0.78
C PRO A 46 17.83 -3.30 0.18
N ALA A 47 16.86 -3.89 0.89
CA ALA A 47 15.48 -3.96 0.41
C ALA A 47 14.83 -2.58 0.47
N SER A 48 14.95 -1.88 1.59
CA SER A 48 14.46 -0.51 1.76
C SER A 48 15.07 0.45 0.76
N ALA A 49 16.38 0.34 0.48
CA ALA A 49 17.06 1.16 -0.52
C ALA A 49 16.51 0.97 -1.94
N VAL A 50 16.15 -0.26 -2.32
CA VAL A 50 15.52 -0.54 -3.62
C VAL A 50 14.11 0.07 -3.68
N TYR A 51 13.32 -0.04 -2.61
CA TYR A 51 11.98 0.54 -2.54
C TYR A 51 12.03 2.08 -2.64
N VAL A 52 12.92 2.71 -1.89
CA VAL A 52 13.10 4.18 -1.91
C VAL A 52 13.51 4.65 -3.31
N ARG A 53 14.49 3.98 -3.93
CA ARG A 53 14.90 4.32 -5.31
C ARG A 53 13.73 4.25 -6.29
N ASN A 54 12.93 3.19 -6.23
CA ASN A 54 11.76 3.04 -7.10
C ASN A 54 10.70 4.12 -6.84
N LYS A 55 10.50 4.52 -5.58
CA LYS A 55 9.61 5.63 -5.20
C LYS A 55 10.09 6.95 -5.82
N ILE A 56 11.37 7.27 -5.65
CA ILE A 56 11.98 8.49 -6.20
C ILE A 56 11.84 8.53 -7.72
N GLU A 57 12.21 7.45 -8.40
CA GLU A 57 12.14 7.35 -9.86
C GLU A 57 10.70 7.55 -10.37
N ARG A 58 9.73 6.89 -9.74
CA ARG A 58 8.33 7.02 -10.13
C ARG A 58 7.74 8.40 -9.80
N THR A 59 8.13 9.01 -8.68
CA THR A 59 7.76 10.39 -8.31
C THR A 59 8.21 11.37 -9.39
N THR A 60 9.48 11.28 -9.79
CA THR A 60 10.05 12.15 -10.82
C THR A 60 9.38 11.91 -12.19
N LYS A 61 9.12 10.63 -12.54
CA LYS A 61 8.43 10.28 -13.79
C LYS A 61 6.99 10.81 -13.84
N ALA A 62 6.35 10.93 -12.70
CA ALA A 62 5.01 11.54 -12.58
C ALA A 62 5.02 13.08 -12.59
N GLY A 63 6.16 13.72 -12.85
CA GLY A 63 6.29 15.18 -12.89
C GLY A 63 6.27 15.84 -11.51
N MET A 64 6.45 15.07 -10.44
CA MET A 64 6.53 15.55 -9.07
C MET A 64 7.99 15.73 -8.63
N ARG A 65 8.23 16.56 -7.63
CA ARG A 65 9.54 16.75 -7.01
C ARG A 65 9.74 15.69 -5.92
N SER A 66 10.88 14.99 -5.95
CA SER A 66 11.28 14.07 -4.89
C SER A 66 12.45 14.65 -4.10
N ILE A 67 12.33 14.65 -2.78
CA ILE A 67 13.34 15.12 -1.82
C ILE A 67 13.76 13.91 -0.99
N GLU A 68 15.03 13.54 -1.06
CA GLU A 68 15.55 12.36 -0.37
C GLU A 68 16.39 12.77 0.84
N HIS A 69 16.09 12.20 2.00
CA HIS A 69 16.90 12.29 3.21
C HIS A 69 17.43 10.90 3.57
N ARG A 70 18.74 10.73 3.55
CA ARG A 70 19.43 9.51 3.98
C ARG A 70 20.11 9.77 5.31
N LEU A 71 19.70 9.02 6.32
CA LEU A 71 20.25 9.11 7.67
C LEU A 71 21.02 7.82 8.01
N PRO A 72 22.13 7.91 8.76
CA PRO A 72 22.86 6.73 9.22
C PRO A 72 21.99 5.80 10.08
N ALA A 73 22.31 4.49 10.10
CA ALA A 73 21.63 3.53 10.97
C ALA A 73 21.77 3.85 12.47
N THR A 74 22.76 4.66 12.84
CA THR A 74 23.01 5.12 14.22
C THR A 74 22.21 6.35 14.60
N THR A 75 21.38 6.90 13.70
CA THR A 75 20.54 8.07 13.99
C THR A 75 19.64 7.78 15.19
N ASP A 76 19.59 8.71 16.14
CA ASP A 76 18.68 8.63 17.25
C ASP A 76 17.28 9.17 16.90
N GLN A 77 16.33 8.88 17.76
CA GLN A 77 14.94 9.28 17.57
C GLN A 77 14.77 10.80 17.57
N GLU A 78 15.48 11.53 18.42
CA GLU A 78 15.37 12.99 18.55
C GLU A 78 15.80 13.67 17.24
N THR A 79 16.89 13.23 16.64
CA THR A 79 17.37 13.73 15.34
C THR A 79 16.35 13.50 14.23
N LEU A 80 15.74 12.31 14.17
CA LEU A 80 14.72 12.01 13.16
C LEU A 80 13.44 12.85 13.39
N LEU A 81 13.00 13.01 14.63
CA LEU A 81 11.83 13.83 14.96
C LEU A 81 12.07 15.32 14.65
N ALA A 82 13.28 15.83 14.88
CA ALA A 82 13.64 17.19 14.49
C ALA A 82 13.57 17.40 12.97
N LEU A 83 14.08 16.45 12.16
CA LEU A 83 13.97 16.50 10.71
C LEU A 83 12.49 16.46 10.27
N ILE A 84 11.65 15.64 10.89
CA ILE A 84 10.22 15.59 10.58
C ILE A 84 9.55 16.93 10.90
N ALA A 85 9.90 17.56 12.03
CA ALA A 85 9.35 18.87 12.37
C ALA A 85 9.75 19.96 11.36
N GLU A 86 10.99 19.94 10.85
CA GLU A 86 11.42 20.82 9.77
C GLU A 86 10.61 20.58 8.49
N MET A 87 10.44 19.33 8.06
CA MET A 87 9.65 18.98 6.88
C MET A 87 8.16 19.31 7.03
N ASN A 88 7.60 19.17 8.24
CA ASN A 88 6.22 19.59 8.52
C ASN A 88 6.05 21.10 8.31
N ALA A 89 7.03 21.91 8.71
CA ALA A 89 7.00 23.36 8.58
C ALA A 89 7.37 23.86 7.17
N ASP A 90 7.96 23.02 6.34
CA ASP A 90 8.38 23.42 4.98
C ASP A 90 7.18 23.45 4.03
N ASP A 91 6.87 24.64 3.53
CA ASP A 91 5.80 24.88 2.56
C ASP A 91 6.06 24.29 1.18
N GLU A 92 7.30 23.92 0.87
CA GLU A 92 7.69 23.29 -0.37
C GLU A 92 7.49 21.75 -0.36
N ILE A 93 7.11 21.16 0.78
CA ILE A 93 6.87 19.72 0.95
C ILE A 93 5.37 19.47 1.15
N ASP A 94 4.77 18.65 0.28
CA ASP A 94 3.35 18.32 0.33
C ASP A 94 3.08 16.94 0.92
N GLY A 95 4.05 16.03 0.85
CA GLY A 95 3.96 14.69 1.44
C GLY A 95 5.27 14.27 2.08
N ILE A 96 5.18 13.56 3.19
CA ILE A 96 6.31 13.02 3.95
C ILE A 96 6.12 11.51 4.07
N LEU A 97 7.18 10.77 3.75
CA LEU A 97 7.26 9.32 3.92
C LEU A 97 8.54 8.98 4.67
N VAL A 98 8.41 8.27 5.78
CA VAL A 98 9.53 7.64 6.48
C VAL A 98 9.51 6.15 6.18
N GLN A 99 10.55 5.66 5.50
CA GLN A 99 10.60 4.26 5.07
C GLN A 99 10.77 3.32 6.24
N LEU A 100 9.78 2.42 6.43
CA LEU A 100 9.84 1.34 7.42
C LEU A 100 10.51 0.08 6.83
N PRO A 101 11.11 -0.79 7.68
CA PRO A 101 11.24 -0.63 9.13
C PRO A 101 12.34 0.37 9.53
N LEU A 102 12.24 0.90 10.73
CA LEU A 102 13.26 1.74 11.35
C LEU A 102 14.22 0.91 12.22
N PRO A 103 15.44 1.41 12.50
CA PRO A 103 16.33 0.80 13.48
C PRO A 103 15.72 0.70 14.88
N ASP A 104 16.07 -0.33 15.65
CA ASP A 104 15.47 -0.70 16.94
C ASP A 104 15.47 0.43 18.01
N GLN A 105 16.40 1.41 17.90
CA GLN A 105 16.46 2.54 18.81
C GLN A 105 15.40 3.64 18.54
N ILE A 106 14.61 3.50 17.46
CA ILE A 106 13.60 4.47 17.05
C ILE A 106 12.22 3.83 17.15
N ASP A 107 11.33 4.48 17.90
CA ASP A 107 9.92 4.06 18.01
C ASP A 107 9.12 4.48 16.76
N GLU A 108 8.70 3.49 15.97
CA GLU A 108 7.98 3.72 14.73
C GLU A 108 6.65 4.47 14.93
N ASP A 109 5.91 4.16 16.00
CA ASP A 109 4.64 4.82 16.29
C ASP A 109 4.83 6.31 16.61
N SER A 110 5.88 6.67 17.36
CA SER A 110 6.23 8.07 17.62
C SER A 110 6.58 8.81 16.34
N VAL A 111 7.34 8.18 15.44
CA VAL A 111 7.75 8.77 14.16
C VAL A 111 6.55 8.99 13.24
N ILE A 112 5.69 7.99 13.09
CA ILE A 112 4.48 8.09 12.26
C ILE A 112 3.57 9.22 12.77
N ASN A 113 3.37 9.30 14.08
CA ASN A 113 2.50 10.31 14.69
C ASN A 113 3.14 11.71 14.82
N ALA A 114 4.41 11.87 14.50
CA ALA A 114 5.07 13.17 14.39
C ALA A 114 4.89 13.83 13.00
N ILE A 115 4.54 13.07 11.98
CA ILE A 115 4.22 13.61 10.65
C ILE A 115 2.90 14.37 10.73
N ALA A 116 2.81 15.56 10.16
CA ALA A 116 1.55 16.28 10.06
C ALA A 116 0.51 15.44 9.30
N PRO A 117 -0.71 15.21 9.84
CA PRO A 117 -1.69 14.32 9.22
C PRO A 117 -2.00 14.64 7.75
N GLU A 118 -1.97 15.92 7.37
CA GLU A 118 -2.17 16.41 6.00
C GLU A 118 -0.99 16.12 5.07
N LYS A 119 0.19 15.79 5.61
CA LYS A 119 1.40 15.41 4.87
C LYS A 119 1.73 13.90 5.00
N ASP A 120 0.96 13.14 5.80
CA ASP A 120 1.13 11.70 6.00
C ASP A 120 0.64 10.93 4.77
N VAL A 121 1.45 10.88 3.74
CA VAL A 121 1.05 10.27 2.45
C VAL A 121 1.06 8.74 2.45
N ASP A 122 1.63 8.10 3.46
CA ASP A 122 1.44 6.66 3.71
C ASP A 122 0.07 6.36 4.36
N GLY A 123 -0.57 7.37 5.00
CA GLY A 123 -1.89 7.25 5.62
C GLY A 123 -1.89 6.47 6.95
N PHE A 124 -0.76 6.43 7.67
CA PHE A 124 -0.60 5.63 8.88
C PHE A 124 -0.86 6.41 10.17
N HIS A 125 -0.86 7.76 10.11
CA HIS A 125 -1.09 8.61 11.26
C HIS A 125 -2.45 8.30 11.90
N VAL A 126 -2.50 8.30 13.23
CA VAL A 126 -3.71 7.95 14.01
C VAL A 126 -4.93 8.78 13.62
N VAL A 127 -4.76 10.04 13.23
CA VAL A 127 -5.85 10.91 12.74
C VAL A 127 -6.40 10.37 11.42
N ASN A 128 -5.54 10.05 10.44
CA ASN A 128 -5.97 9.49 9.16
C ASN A 128 -6.65 8.13 9.34
N ALA A 129 -6.11 7.27 10.20
CA ALA A 129 -6.72 6.00 10.55
C ALA A 129 -8.11 6.18 11.19
N GLY A 130 -8.28 7.17 12.08
CA GLY A 130 -9.56 7.49 12.72
C GLY A 130 -10.58 8.04 11.73
N LEU A 131 -10.18 8.93 10.83
CA LEU A 131 -11.02 9.48 9.76
C LEU A 131 -11.48 8.37 8.81
N LEU A 132 -10.57 7.47 8.38
CA LEU A 132 -10.92 6.31 7.56
C LEU A 132 -11.93 5.41 8.26
N ALA A 133 -11.72 5.10 9.54
CA ALA A 133 -12.60 4.22 10.32
C ALA A 133 -14.01 4.80 10.51
N THR A 134 -14.13 6.13 10.53
CA THR A 134 -15.42 6.84 10.66
C THR A 134 -16.03 7.25 9.33
N GLY A 135 -15.46 6.82 8.20
CA GLY A 135 -15.97 7.08 6.86
C GLY A 135 -15.73 8.50 6.36
N GLN A 136 -14.88 9.27 7.03
CA GLN A 136 -14.51 10.63 6.63
C GLN A 136 -13.38 10.62 5.60
N GLU A 137 -13.17 11.78 4.95
CA GLU A 137 -12.03 11.95 4.04
C GLU A 137 -10.70 11.95 4.79
N SER A 138 -9.75 11.17 4.31
CA SER A 138 -8.41 11.03 4.87
C SER A 138 -7.39 10.77 3.77
N LEU A 139 -6.11 10.83 4.11
CA LEU A 139 -5.09 10.14 3.33
C LEU A 139 -5.16 8.66 3.72
N VAL A 140 -5.40 7.80 2.74
CA VAL A 140 -5.67 6.37 2.96
C VAL A 140 -4.38 5.57 2.81
N PRO A 141 -4.13 4.54 3.64
CA PRO A 141 -2.98 3.68 3.49
C PRO A 141 -2.83 3.14 2.06
N CYS A 142 -1.63 3.33 1.49
CA CYS A 142 -1.38 3.14 0.06
C CYS A 142 -1.68 1.72 -0.42
N THR A 143 -1.20 0.70 0.30
CA THR A 143 -1.38 -0.71 -0.09
C THR A 143 -2.85 -1.14 -0.04
N PRO A 144 -3.62 -0.89 1.03
CA PRO A 144 -5.06 -1.17 1.06
C PRO A 144 -5.84 -0.43 -0.01
N TYR A 145 -5.49 0.83 -0.28
CA TYR A 145 -6.17 1.59 -1.33
C TYR A 145 -5.89 1.01 -2.72
N GLY A 146 -4.64 0.60 -2.98
CA GLY A 146 -4.29 -0.11 -4.21
C GLY A 146 -5.06 -1.42 -4.38
N CYS A 147 -5.25 -2.19 -3.31
CA CYS A 147 -6.08 -3.39 -3.34
C CYS A 147 -7.53 -3.07 -3.67
N LEU A 148 -8.09 -2.01 -3.08
CA LEU A 148 -9.45 -1.56 -3.38
C LEU A 148 -9.63 -1.18 -4.85
N LEU A 149 -8.68 -0.42 -5.42
CA LEU A 149 -8.73 -0.02 -6.83
C LEU A 149 -8.73 -1.24 -7.76
N LEU A 150 -7.88 -2.24 -7.50
CA LEU A 150 -7.86 -3.48 -8.26
C LEU A 150 -9.17 -4.28 -8.14
N LEU A 151 -9.77 -4.31 -6.96
CA LEU A 151 -11.06 -4.95 -6.73
C LEU A 151 -12.18 -4.24 -7.49
N ARG A 152 -12.23 -2.91 -7.46
CA ARG A 152 -13.22 -2.11 -8.20
C ARG A 152 -13.09 -2.27 -9.71
N ASP A 153 -11.87 -2.27 -10.22
CA ASP A 153 -11.60 -2.48 -11.65
C ASP A 153 -12.09 -3.86 -12.13
N HIS A 154 -11.80 -4.89 -11.33
CA HIS A 154 -12.13 -6.26 -11.69
C HIS A 154 -13.61 -6.60 -11.49
N LEU A 155 -14.21 -6.21 -10.36
CA LEU A 155 -15.57 -6.60 -9.95
C LEU A 155 -16.64 -5.55 -10.25
N GLY A 156 -16.25 -4.28 -10.50
CA GLY A 156 -17.16 -3.14 -10.57
C GLY A 156 -17.74 -2.81 -9.19
N SER A 157 -18.88 -3.39 -8.85
CA SER A 157 -19.51 -3.19 -7.52
C SER A 157 -19.10 -4.28 -6.54
N LEU A 158 -18.72 -3.87 -5.32
CA LEU A 158 -18.40 -4.79 -4.23
C LEU A 158 -19.57 -4.94 -3.24
N SER A 159 -20.66 -4.19 -3.43
CA SER A 159 -21.78 -4.14 -2.52
C SER A 159 -22.43 -5.51 -2.30
N GLY A 160 -22.59 -5.89 -1.02
CA GLY A 160 -23.19 -7.16 -0.61
C GLY A 160 -22.25 -8.38 -0.63
N LEU A 161 -21.01 -8.24 -1.13
CA LEU A 161 -20.06 -9.34 -1.14
C LEU A 161 -19.51 -9.62 0.27
N ASN A 162 -19.22 -10.91 0.52
CA ASN A 162 -18.51 -11.33 1.74
C ASN A 162 -17.00 -11.21 1.51
N ALA A 163 -16.34 -10.40 2.33
CA ALA A 163 -14.91 -10.20 2.27
C ALA A 163 -14.23 -10.73 3.54
N VAL A 164 -13.17 -11.50 3.36
CA VAL A 164 -12.31 -11.94 4.46
C VAL A 164 -10.92 -11.33 4.27
N VAL A 165 -10.46 -10.60 5.29
CA VAL A 165 -9.11 -10.05 5.36
C VAL A 165 -8.31 -10.87 6.34
N VAL A 166 -7.31 -11.62 5.86
CA VAL A 166 -6.40 -12.41 6.71
C VAL A 166 -5.20 -11.56 7.05
N GLY A 167 -5.20 -11.00 8.25
CA GLY A 167 -4.23 -10.05 8.76
C GLY A 167 -4.92 -8.88 9.45
N ARG A 168 -4.25 -8.31 10.48
CA ARG A 168 -4.82 -7.22 11.29
C ARG A 168 -3.81 -6.13 11.65
N SER A 169 -2.81 -5.93 10.80
CA SER A 169 -1.85 -4.85 10.98
C SER A 169 -2.52 -3.48 10.87
N ASN A 170 -1.93 -2.47 11.51
CA ASN A 170 -2.41 -1.09 11.41
C ASN A 170 -2.22 -0.52 10.00
N ILE A 171 -1.22 -1.02 9.27
CA ILE A 171 -0.84 -0.49 7.95
C ILE A 171 -1.56 -1.17 6.78
N VAL A 172 -2.10 -2.40 6.95
CA VAL A 172 -2.79 -3.13 5.86
C VAL A 172 -4.13 -3.71 6.30
N GLY A 173 -4.15 -4.66 7.25
CA GLY A 173 -5.35 -5.46 7.53
C GLY A 173 -6.53 -4.65 8.02
N LYS A 174 -6.32 -3.79 9.01
CA LYS A 174 -7.38 -2.90 9.55
C LYS A 174 -7.89 -1.90 8.51
N PRO A 175 -7.02 -1.10 7.84
CA PRO A 175 -7.49 -0.16 6.83
C PRO A 175 -8.15 -0.86 5.63
N MET A 176 -7.68 -2.04 5.21
CA MET A 176 -8.35 -2.80 4.16
C MET A 176 -9.78 -3.19 4.54
N ALA A 177 -9.99 -3.64 5.77
CA ALA A 177 -11.32 -3.96 6.26
C ALA A 177 -12.26 -2.74 6.29
N GLN A 178 -11.74 -1.56 6.69
CA GLN A 178 -12.51 -0.32 6.67
C GLN A 178 -12.89 0.10 5.24
N LEU A 179 -11.98 -0.04 4.29
CA LEU A 179 -12.26 0.26 2.89
C LEU A 179 -13.35 -0.67 2.32
N LEU A 180 -13.26 -1.98 2.57
CA LEU A 180 -14.27 -2.93 2.13
C LEU A 180 -15.64 -2.69 2.79
N LEU A 181 -15.65 -2.27 4.06
CA LEU A 181 -16.87 -1.87 4.75
C LEU A 181 -17.51 -0.63 4.09
N ARG A 182 -16.72 0.35 3.67
CA ARG A 182 -17.21 1.53 2.92
C ARG A 182 -17.81 1.14 1.55
N GLU A 183 -17.35 0.06 0.95
CA GLU A 183 -17.92 -0.52 -0.27
C GLU A 183 -19.17 -1.37 -0.01
N SER A 184 -19.70 -1.36 1.22
CA SER A 184 -20.87 -2.15 1.63
C SER A 184 -20.64 -3.66 1.57
N CYS A 185 -19.41 -4.13 1.75
CA CYS A 185 -19.11 -5.54 1.97
C CYS A 185 -19.49 -5.97 3.39
N THR A 186 -19.83 -7.26 3.55
CA THR A 186 -19.80 -7.93 4.86
C THR A 186 -18.36 -8.36 5.13
N VAL A 187 -17.70 -7.77 6.15
CA VAL A 187 -16.25 -7.95 6.36
C VAL A 187 -15.96 -8.80 7.58
N THR A 188 -15.10 -9.79 7.40
CA THR A 188 -14.49 -10.58 8.48
C THR A 188 -13.00 -10.32 8.52
N ILE A 189 -12.46 -9.94 9.69
CA ILE A 189 -11.01 -9.88 9.91
C ILE A 189 -10.58 -11.18 10.59
N ALA A 190 -9.72 -11.94 9.92
CA ALA A 190 -9.15 -13.18 10.44
C ALA A 190 -7.65 -13.01 10.75
N HIS A 191 -7.13 -13.80 11.67
CA HIS A 191 -5.74 -13.68 12.15
C HIS A 191 -5.24 -15.00 12.74
N SER A 192 -4.01 -15.04 13.20
CA SER A 192 -3.33 -16.24 13.74
C SER A 192 -4.04 -16.95 14.93
N ARG A 193 -5.03 -16.29 15.55
CA ARG A 193 -5.84 -16.89 16.63
C ARG A 193 -7.26 -17.25 16.18
N THR A 194 -7.58 -17.06 14.90
CA THR A 194 -8.87 -17.47 14.32
C THR A 194 -8.92 -18.98 14.27
N LYS A 195 -9.97 -19.57 14.82
CA LYS A 195 -10.23 -21.01 14.73
C LYS A 195 -10.74 -21.35 13.35
N ASP A 196 -10.36 -22.51 12.86
CA ASP A 196 -10.81 -23.06 11.57
C ASP A 196 -10.64 -22.05 10.41
N LEU A 197 -9.46 -21.42 10.38
CA LEU A 197 -9.15 -20.34 9.45
C LEU A 197 -9.43 -20.68 7.97
N PRO A 198 -9.13 -21.88 7.47
CA PRO A 198 -9.48 -22.28 6.10
C PRO A 198 -10.99 -22.19 5.84
N GLU A 199 -11.82 -22.66 6.77
CA GLU A 199 -13.28 -22.63 6.63
C GLU A 199 -13.85 -21.21 6.65
N VAL A 200 -13.26 -20.32 7.46
CA VAL A 200 -13.63 -18.89 7.48
C VAL A 200 -13.33 -18.27 6.13
N CYS A 201 -12.13 -18.52 5.57
CA CYS A 201 -11.70 -17.96 4.29
C CYS A 201 -12.50 -18.54 3.11
N ALA A 202 -12.82 -19.83 3.13
CA ALA A 202 -13.54 -20.50 2.05
C ALA A 202 -15.00 -20.04 1.86
N ARG A 203 -15.47 -19.09 2.66
CA ARG A 203 -16.81 -18.44 2.51
C ARG A 203 -16.72 -17.11 1.77
N ALA A 204 -15.51 -16.59 1.56
CA ALA A 204 -15.30 -15.26 1.03
C ALA A 204 -15.50 -15.17 -0.48
N ASP A 205 -16.22 -14.17 -0.95
CA ASP A 205 -16.26 -13.76 -2.35
C ASP A 205 -14.98 -12.98 -2.70
N ILE A 206 -14.44 -12.24 -1.69
CA ILE A 206 -13.18 -11.52 -1.75
C ILE A 206 -12.28 -12.01 -0.61
N LEU A 207 -11.12 -12.56 -0.94
CA LEU A 207 -10.11 -12.99 0.02
C LEU A 207 -8.87 -12.11 -0.11
N VAL A 208 -8.53 -11.37 0.96
CA VAL A 208 -7.31 -10.55 1.01
C VAL A 208 -6.31 -11.20 1.97
N ALA A 209 -5.17 -11.64 1.45
CA ALA A 209 -4.08 -12.24 2.23
C ALA A 209 -3.02 -11.19 2.58
N ALA A 210 -2.82 -10.91 3.88
CA ALA A 210 -1.89 -9.91 4.39
C ALA A 210 -1.26 -10.39 5.71
N VAL A 211 -0.62 -11.58 5.68
CA VAL A 211 -0.09 -12.28 6.86
C VAL A 211 1.43 -12.21 6.98
N GLY A 212 2.15 -11.87 5.89
CA GLY A 212 3.61 -11.83 5.86
C GLY A 212 4.25 -13.22 6.00
N ARG A 213 3.57 -14.26 5.51
CA ARG A 213 4.05 -15.64 5.55
C ARG A 213 3.97 -16.24 4.15
N PRO A 214 5.11 -16.66 3.57
CA PRO A 214 5.13 -17.15 2.20
C PRO A 214 4.23 -18.36 2.01
N GLU A 215 3.36 -18.30 1.01
CA GLU A 215 2.53 -19.41 0.51
C GLU A 215 1.65 -20.09 1.59
N MET A 216 1.32 -19.35 2.67
CA MET A 216 0.51 -19.89 3.78
C MET A 216 -0.95 -20.14 3.35
N ILE A 217 -1.50 -19.32 2.47
CA ILE A 217 -2.88 -19.42 2.02
C ILE A 217 -2.94 -20.32 0.78
N THR A 218 -3.35 -21.55 0.98
CA THR A 218 -3.48 -22.55 -0.10
C THR A 218 -4.88 -22.53 -0.72
N GLY A 219 -5.09 -23.32 -1.78
CA GLY A 219 -6.39 -23.47 -2.41
C GLY A 219 -7.53 -23.88 -1.46
N ASP A 220 -7.23 -24.50 -0.31
CA ASP A 220 -8.24 -24.89 0.69
C ASP A 220 -8.88 -23.70 1.41
N TYR A 221 -8.21 -22.54 1.37
CA TYR A 221 -8.73 -21.27 1.88
C TYR A 221 -9.64 -20.55 0.88
N VAL A 222 -9.67 -20.99 -0.38
CA VAL A 222 -10.30 -20.25 -1.46
C VAL A 222 -11.66 -20.84 -1.81
N LYS A 223 -12.70 -20.01 -1.74
CA LYS A 223 -14.02 -20.32 -2.29
C LYS A 223 -13.92 -20.44 -3.82
N PRO A 224 -14.52 -21.46 -4.45
CA PRO A 224 -14.58 -21.54 -5.90
C PRO A 224 -15.17 -20.27 -6.52
N GLY A 225 -14.43 -19.64 -7.45
CA GLY A 225 -14.82 -18.41 -8.12
C GLY A 225 -14.52 -17.12 -7.35
N ALA A 226 -13.90 -17.18 -6.15
CA ALA A 226 -13.54 -15.99 -5.38
C ALA A 226 -12.46 -15.14 -6.06
N THR A 227 -12.45 -13.86 -5.73
CA THR A 227 -11.38 -12.93 -6.08
C THR A 227 -10.35 -12.89 -4.95
N VAL A 228 -9.09 -13.21 -5.27
CA VAL A 228 -7.99 -13.30 -4.30
C VAL A 228 -7.00 -12.16 -4.51
N ILE A 229 -6.79 -11.37 -3.48
CA ILE A 229 -5.78 -10.30 -3.44
C ILE A 229 -4.65 -10.71 -2.50
N ASP A 230 -3.50 -10.97 -3.07
CA ASP A 230 -2.27 -11.30 -2.33
C ASP A 230 -1.43 -10.05 -2.09
N VAL A 231 -1.40 -9.60 -0.84
CA VAL A 231 -0.61 -8.43 -0.42
C VAL A 231 0.81 -8.81 -0.04
N GLY A 232 1.06 -10.10 0.17
CA GLY A 232 2.35 -10.60 0.64
C GLY A 232 3.48 -10.29 -0.34
N ILE A 233 4.61 -9.85 0.20
CA ILE A 233 5.89 -9.75 -0.53
C ILE A 233 6.96 -10.39 0.34
N ASN A 234 7.22 -11.66 0.09
CA ASN A 234 8.16 -12.45 0.85
C ASN A 234 9.40 -12.77 0.00
N ARG A 235 10.58 -12.58 0.55
CA ARG A 235 11.83 -12.96 -0.07
C ARG A 235 12.21 -14.36 0.40
N VAL A 236 12.12 -15.35 -0.48
CA VAL A 236 12.46 -16.74 -0.19
C VAL A 236 13.69 -17.18 -0.97
N ALA A 237 14.47 -18.10 -0.40
CA ALA A 237 15.63 -18.65 -1.09
C ALA A 237 15.21 -19.35 -2.40
N ALA A 238 15.99 -19.18 -3.44
CA ALA A 238 15.75 -19.73 -4.78
C ALA A 238 17.02 -20.44 -5.30
N PRO A 239 17.41 -21.57 -4.70
CA PRO A 239 18.64 -22.27 -5.05
C PRO A 239 18.67 -22.73 -6.51
N GLU A 240 17.51 -22.93 -7.12
CA GLU A 240 17.36 -23.24 -8.56
C GLU A 240 17.86 -22.13 -9.48
N ARG A 241 17.98 -20.88 -8.96
CA ARG A 241 18.51 -19.70 -9.68
C ARG A 241 19.99 -19.45 -9.41
N GLY A 242 20.61 -20.26 -8.56
CA GLY A 242 22.01 -20.18 -8.12
C GLY A 242 22.14 -19.94 -6.62
N GLU A 243 23.35 -20.21 -6.10
CA GLU A 243 23.67 -20.04 -4.68
C GLU A 243 23.45 -18.59 -4.22
N GLY A 244 22.79 -18.41 -3.07
CA GLY A 244 22.47 -17.10 -2.50
C GLY A 244 21.41 -16.29 -3.27
N LYS A 245 20.76 -16.89 -4.28
CA LYS A 245 19.67 -16.23 -5.01
C LYS A 245 18.33 -16.33 -4.29
N PHE A 246 17.49 -15.35 -4.53
CA PHE A 246 16.16 -15.25 -3.93
C PHE A 246 15.10 -15.04 -5.00
N ARG A 247 13.86 -15.43 -4.69
CA ARG A 247 12.66 -15.06 -5.43
C ARG A 247 11.67 -14.32 -4.52
N LEU A 248 10.83 -13.52 -5.11
CA LEU A 248 9.68 -12.95 -4.42
C LEU A 248 8.50 -13.90 -4.57
N THR A 249 7.76 -14.08 -3.48
CA THR A 249 6.50 -14.81 -3.45
C THR A 249 5.52 -14.12 -2.54
N GLY A 250 4.23 -14.38 -2.73
CA GLY A 250 3.16 -13.84 -1.91
C GLY A 250 2.90 -14.65 -0.64
N ASP A 251 1.82 -14.27 0.05
CA ASP A 251 1.26 -15.01 1.16
C ASP A 251 0.37 -16.17 0.68
N VAL A 252 -0.02 -16.16 -0.60
CA VAL A 252 -0.86 -17.17 -1.25
C VAL A 252 0.01 -18.15 -2.02
N ASP A 253 -0.25 -19.44 -1.86
CA ASP A 253 0.20 -20.46 -2.81
C ASP A 253 -0.58 -20.25 -4.12
N TYR A 254 0.03 -19.49 -5.04
CA TYR A 254 -0.59 -19.06 -6.27
C TYR A 254 -1.13 -20.24 -7.09
N THR A 255 -0.37 -21.33 -7.17
CA THR A 255 -0.73 -22.47 -8.03
C THR A 255 -2.01 -23.13 -7.54
N SER A 256 -2.08 -23.51 -6.27
CA SER A 256 -3.26 -24.17 -5.71
C SER A 256 -4.47 -23.25 -5.59
N ALA A 257 -4.22 -21.95 -5.31
CA ALA A 257 -5.30 -20.97 -5.22
C ALA A 257 -5.91 -20.64 -6.58
N ALA A 258 -5.12 -20.53 -7.64
CA ALA A 258 -5.58 -20.25 -8.99
C ALA A 258 -6.46 -21.37 -9.58
N GLU A 259 -6.32 -22.61 -9.11
CA GLU A 259 -7.22 -23.71 -9.51
C GLU A 259 -8.66 -23.51 -9.05
N LYS A 260 -8.88 -22.70 -7.99
CA LYS A 260 -10.21 -22.44 -7.40
C LYS A 260 -10.70 -21.01 -7.59
N ALA A 261 -9.80 -20.05 -7.56
CA ALA A 261 -10.15 -18.63 -7.70
C ALA A 261 -10.78 -18.32 -9.06
N GLY A 262 -11.69 -17.36 -9.10
CA GLY A 262 -12.15 -16.73 -10.34
C GLY A 262 -11.15 -15.71 -10.87
N ALA A 263 -10.47 -15.01 -9.94
CA ALA A 263 -9.41 -14.06 -10.23
C ALA A 263 -8.38 -13.97 -9.10
N ILE A 264 -7.13 -13.66 -9.42
CA ILE A 264 -6.05 -13.60 -8.44
C ILE A 264 -4.95 -12.61 -8.87
N THR A 265 -4.38 -11.89 -7.89
CA THR A 265 -3.20 -11.05 -8.12
C THR A 265 -1.92 -11.90 -8.09
N PRO A 266 -0.98 -11.72 -9.04
CA PRO A 266 0.33 -12.39 -9.00
C PRO A 266 1.29 -11.67 -8.04
N VAL A 267 2.31 -12.41 -7.54
CA VAL A 267 3.45 -11.82 -6.85
C VAL A 267 4.74 -12.33 -7.51
N PRO A 268 5.59 -11.43 -8.06
CA PRO A 268 5.41 -9.96 -8.17
C PRO A 268 4.42 -9.55 -9.28
N GLY A 269 4.01 -8.27 -9.29
CA GLY A 269 3.23 -7.68 -10.38
C GLY A 269 1.76 -7.39 -10.02
N GLY A 270 1.28 -7.86 -8.87
CA GLY A 270 -0.06 -7.54 -8.33
C GLY A 270 -0.06 -6.24 -7.51
N VAL A 271 -0.19 -6.37 -6.19
CA VAL A 271 -0.39 -5.24 -5.27
C VAL A 271 0.82 -4.31 -5.15
N GLY A 272 2.06 -4.83 -5.19
CA GLY A 272 3.27 -4.03 -4.97
C GLY A 272 3.38 -2.77 -5.84
N PRO A 273 3.20 -2.83 -7.17
CA PRO A 273 3.21 -1.64 -8.03
C PRO A 273 2.14 -0.60 -7.67
N MET A 274 0.98 -1.04 -7.19
CA MET A 274 -0.12 -0.17 -6.77
C MET A 274 0.23 0.67 -5.54
N THR A 275 0.99 0.11 -4.60
CA THR A 275 1.44 0.83 -3.40
C THR A 275 2.17 2.13 -3.76
N ILE A 276 3.07 2.08 -4.75
CA ILE A 276 3.80 3.27 -5.20
C ILE A 276 2.86 4.24 -5.93
N ALA A 277 1.99 3.75 -6.80
CA ALA A 277 1.03 4.61 -7.49
C ALA A 277 0.11 5.34 -6.49
N CYS A 278 -0.38 4.65 -5.46
CA CYS A 278 -1.22 5.25 -4.43
C CYS A 278 -0.46 6.26 -3.54
N LEU A 279 0.84 6.06 -3.33
CA LEU A 279 1.69 7.05 -2.66
C LEU A 279 1.77 8.36 -3.46
N LEU A 280 1.97 8.27 -4.77
CA LEU A 280 1.97 9.45 -5.66
C LEU A 280 0.60 10.12 -5.67
N ARG A 281 -0.48 9.33 -5.73
CA ARG A 281 -1.85 9.84 -5.60
C ARG A 281 -2.04 10.61 -4.29
N ASN A 282 -1.67 10.03 -3.15
CA ASN A 282 -1.80 10.71 -1.86
C ASN A 282 -0.98 11.99 -1.81
N THR A 283 0.20 12.04 -2.42
CA THR A 283 1.01 13.26 -2.52
C THR A 283 0.29 14.34 -3.34
N ALA A 284 -0.30 13.98 -4.47
CA ALA A 284 -1.09 14.92 -5.28
C ALA A 284 -2.34 15.39 -4.53
N VAL A 285 -3.06 14.49 -3.86
CA VAL A 285 -4.23 14.83 -3.04
C VAL A 285 -3.87 15.75 -1.88
N ALA A 286 -2.75 15.48 -1.19
CA ALA A 286 -2.26 16.33 -0.11
C ALA A 286 -1.96 17.76 -0.59
N ALA A 287 -1.24 17.89 -1.70
CA ALA A 287 -0.97 19.19 -2.33
C ALA A 287 -2.28 19.90 -2.76
N ALA A 288 -3.17 19.19 -3.45
CA ALA A 288 -4.43 19.75 -3.92
C ALA A 288 -5.30 20.27 -2.77
N ARG A 289 -5.45 19.49 -1.68
CA ARG A 289 -6.22 19.89 -0.49
C ARG A 289 -5.62 21.12 0.19
N ARG A 290 -4.32 21.16 0.34
CA ARG A 290 -3.61 22.25 1.01
C ARG A 290 -3.79 23.58 0.30
N PHE A 291 -3.80 23.57 -1.02
CA PHE A 291 -3.90 24.79 -1.83
C PHE A 291 -5.30 25.03 -2.43
N GLY A 292 -6.29 24.19 -2.09
CA GLY A 292 -7.66 24.34 -2.58
C GLY A 292 -7.79 24.10 -4.10
N VAL A 293 -6.93 23.30 -4.69
CA VAL A 293 -6.96 22.95 -6.11
C VAL A 293 -7.90 21.77 -6.32
N SER A 294 -8.86 21.90 -7.24
CA SER A 294 -9.72 20.78 -7.64
C SER A 294 -8.98 19.86 -8.59
N ILE A 295 -8.92 18.58 -8.25
CA ILE A 295 -8.37 17.50 -9.09
C ILE A 295 -9.46 16.47 -9.39
N GLY A 296 -9.25 15.69 -10.47
CA GLY A 296 -10.11 14.58 -10.81
C GLY A 296 -10.08 13.46 -9.77
N ASP A 297 -11.03 12.55 -9.89
CA ASP A 297 -11.04 11.33 -9.07
C ASP A 297 -9.95 10.37 -9.62
N ILE A 298 -8.84 10.29 -8.90
CA ILE A 298 -7.65 9.49 -9.22
C ILE A 298 -7.40 8.42 -8.16
#